data_866fa112222aafd4a79841764df62d5b
#
_entry.id   866fa112222aafd4a79841764df62d5b
#
_cell.length_a   1.000
_cell.length_b   1.000
_cell.length_c   1.000
_cell.angle_alpha   90.00
_cell.angle_beta   90.00
_cell.angle_gamma   90.00
#
_symmetry.space_group_name_H-M   'P 1'
#
loop_
_entity.id
_entity.type
_entity.pdbx_description
1 polymer ?
#
loop_
_entity_poly.entity_id
_entity_poly.type
_entity_poly.pdbx_seq_one_letter_code
_entity_poly.pdbx_strand_id
1 'polypeptide(L)'
;MKRFAQLKAAWKKRDAERIKALIESGRPYFMLPLQLNSDAQIRDHSPYANMQEVMDDVMASFAKHAPSDSQLCIKNHPLDMGLVNYPKVIKQLAERHGLQGRIVYLESGDLNALLKHAKGNVTVNSTVGIVSLEKNCPTYALSDPIYNLDGLTYQGDLADFWQQPQPPNSELFGYFQKTVMHAVQVNGGYYCQPGIDLAVDNAARILEACPSPLEKLL
;
A
#
# COMPACT_ATOMS: atom_id res chain seq x y z
N MET A 1 -10.42 -26.80 -10.96
CA MET A 1 -10.17 -26.23 -9.61
C MET A 1 -8.86 -26.72 -8.98
N LYS A 2 -8.53 -28.02 -8.94
CA LYS A 2 -7.28 -28.54 -8.28
C LYS A 2 -5.97 -27.98 -8.87
N ARG A 3 -5.84 -27.84 -10.19
CA ARG A 3 -4.63 -27.26 -10.85
C ARG A 3 -4.38 -25.80 -10.46
N PHE A 4 -5.42 -24.99 -10.35
CA PHE A 4 -5.31 -23.59 -9.97
C PHE A 4 -4.88 -23.40 -8.49
N ALA A 5 -5.41 -24.28 -7.61
CA ALA A 5 -4.98 -24.30 -6.21
C ALA A 5 -3.50 -24.72 -6.06
N GLN A 6 -3.05 -25.70 -6.85
CA GLN A 6 -1.65 -26.13 -6.86
C GLN A 6 -0.70 -25.01 -7.38
N LEU A 7 -1.09 -24.28 -8.43
CA LEU A 7 -0.34 -23.13 -8.93
C LEU A 7 -0.24 -22.01 -7.89
N LYS A 8 -1.35 -21.68 -7.22
CA LYS A 8 -1.33 -20.69 -6.13
C LYS A 8 -0.44 -21.13 -4.97
N ALA A 9 -0.46 -22.41 -4.60
CA ALA A 9 0.42 -22.92 -3.54
C ALA A 9 1.90 -22.86 -3.92
N ALA A 10 2.24 -23.18 -5.17
CA ALA A 10 3.60 -23.08 -5.69
C ALA A 10 4.10 -21.60 -5.70
N TRP A 11 3.26 -20.66 -6.14
CA TRP A 11 3.58 -19.23 -6.08
C TRP A 11 3.79 -18.75 -4.65
N LYS A 12 2.91 -19.14 -3.72
CA LYS A 12 3.02 -18.79 -2.32
C LYS A 12 4.33 -19.27 -1.69
N LYS A 13 4.76 -20.52 -2.01
CA LYS A 13 6.04 -21.04 -1.54
C LYS A 13 7.23 -20.30 -2.13
N ARG A 14 7.25 -20.08 -3.45
CA ARG A 14 8.30 -19.33 -4.15
C ARG A 14 8.43 -17.90 -3.61
N ASP A 15 7.30 -17.23 -3.40
CA ASP A 15 7.31 -15.86 -2.94
C ASP A 15 7.72 -15.75 -1.47
N ALA A 16 7.41 -16.76 -0.62
CA ALA A 16 7.92 -16.82 0.74
C ALA A 16 9.46 -16.94 0.77
N GLU A 17 10.04 -17.74 -0.12
CA GLU A 17 11.50 -17.84 -0.27
C GLU A 17 12.12 -16.52 -0.78
N ARG A 18 11.47 -15.83 -1.72
CA ARG A 18 11.89 -14.52 -2.22
C ARG A 18 11.84 -13.43 -1.14
N ILE A 19 10.77 -13.41 -0.33
CA ILE A 19 10.64 -12.48 0.79
C ILE A 19 11.76 -12.72 1.80
N LYS A 20 12.00 -13.97 2.14
CA LYS A 20 13.09 -14.34 3.04
C LYS A 20 14.43 -13.86 2.49
N ALA A 21 14.73 -14.16 1.23
CA ALA A 21 15.97 -13.73 0.57
C ALA A 21 16.08 -12.19 0.50
N LEU A 22 14.99 -11.47 0.23
CA LEU A 22 14.96 -10.02 0.20
C LEU A 22 15.33 -9.42 1.56
N ILE A 23 14.72 -9.92 2.64
CA ILE A 23 14.97 -9.44 4.00
C ILE A 23 16.39 -9.81 4.47
N GLU A 24 16.82 -11.07 4.26
CA GLU A 24 18.13 -11.56 4.68
C GLU A 24 19.30 -11.00 3.87
N SER A 25 19.04 -10.48 2.66
CA SER A 25 20.09 -9.87 1.83
C SER A 25 20.73 -8.63 2.46
N GLY A 26 20.03 -7.98 3.39
CA GLY A 26 20.45 -6.71 3.98
C GLY A 26 20.42 -5.52 3.01
N ARG A 27 20.06 -5.74 1.73
CA ARG A 27 19.91 -4.65 0.75
C ARG A 27 18.68 -3.80 1.08
N PRO A 28 18.81 -2.47 1.07
CA PRO A 28 17.65 -1.61 1.27
C PRO A 28 16.62 -1.83 0.16
N TYR A 29 15.34 -1.84 0.53
CA TYR A 29 14.27 -1.92 -0.47
C TYR A 29 13.08 -1.04 -0.12
N PHE A 30 12.38 -0.60 -1.16
CA PHE A 30 11.14 0.14 -1.08
C PHE A 30 9.99 -0.73 -1.56
N MET A 31 8.80 -0.50 -1.03
CA MET A 31 7.58 -1.22 -1.40
C MET A 31 6.74 -0.41 -2.37
N LEU A 32 6.15 -1.10 -3.34
CA LEU A 32 5.04 -0.62 -4.18
C LEU A 32 3.94 -1.69 -4.20
N PRO A 33 2.98 -1.66 -3.26
CA PRO A 33 1.81 -2.52 -3.32
C PRO A 33 0.87 -2.06 -4.43
N LEU A 34 0.51 -2.98 -5.32
CA LEU A 34 -0.45 -2.71 -6.39
C LEU A 34 -1.87 -2.69 -5.85
N GLN A 35 -2.71 -1.84 -6.46
CA GLN A 35 -4.15 -1.80 -6.28
C GLN A 35 -4.86 -2.46 -7.46
N LEU A 36 -6.16 -2.69 -7.37
CA LEU A 36 -6.92 -3.21 -8.51
C LEU A 36 -7.14 -2.09 -9.54
N ASN A 37 -6.95 -2.38 -10.83
CA ASN A 37 -7.25 -1.41 -11.91
C ASN A 37 -8.72 -0.98 -11.93
N SER A 38 -9.63 -1.84 -11.42
CA SER A 38 -11.07 -1.55 -11.32
C SER A 38 -11.43 -0.73 -10.09
N ASP A 39 -10.49 -0.44 -9.21
CA ASP A 39 -10.73 0.33 -8.00
C ASP A 39 -11.05 1.79 -8.36
N ALA A 40 -12.16 2.31 -7.82
CA ALA A 40 -12.53 3.71 -7.95
C ALA A 40 -11.44 4.65 -7.39
N GLN A 41 -10.70 4.18 -6.39
CA GLN A 41 -9.58 4.93 -5.82
C GLN A 41 -8.48 5.22 -6.86
N ILE A 42 -8.28 4.35 -7.85
CA ILE A 42 -7.35 4.61 -8.95
C ILE A 42 -8.00 5.51 -10.00
N ARG A 43 -9.19 5.14 -10.49
CA ARG A 43 -9.82 5.79 -11.65
C ARG A 43 -10.38 7.18 -11.37
N ASP A 44 -11.00 7.35 -10.18
CA ASP A 44 -11.81 8.51 -9.85
C ASP A 44 -11.15 9.42 -8.81
N HIS A 45 -10.19 8.88 -8.03
CA HIS A 45 -9.53 9.57 -6.92
C HIS A 45 -8.00 9.57 -7.02
N SER A 46 -7.45 9.44 -8.23
CA SER A 46 -6.02 9.60 -8.48
C SER A 46 -5.77 10.21 -9.86
N PRO A 47 -4.56 10.71 -10.13
CA PRO A 47 -4.19 11.22 -11.45
C PRO A 47 -3.91 10.10 -12.47
N TYR A 48 -4.02 8.83 -12.09
CA TYR A 48 -3.66 7.69 -12.91
C TYR A 48 -4.88 6.98 -13.49
N ALA A 49 -4.83 6.59 -14.76
CA ALA A 49 -5.87 5.78 -15.38
C ALA A 49 -5.80 4.30 -14.98
N ASN A 50 -4.62 3.81 -14.60
CA ASN A 50 -4.39 2.38 -14.28
C ASN A 50 -3.05 2.18 -13.54
N MET A 51 -2.86 0.95 -13.01
CA MET A 51 -1.64 0.59 -12.27
C MET A 51 -0.38 0.49 -13.16
N GLN A 52 -0.52 0.37 -14.47
CA GLN A 52 0.64 0.38 -15.37
C GLN A 52 1.28 1.77 -15.44
N GLU A 53 0.47 2.83 -15.46
CA GLU A 53 0.95 4.22 -15.38
C GLU A 53 1.62 4.50 -14.04
N VAL A 54 1.03 4.05 -12.94
CA VAL A 54 1.65 4.16 -11.61
C VAL A 54 3.02 3.49 -11.59
N MET A 55 3.12 2.26 -12.11
CA MET A 55 4.39 1.54 -12.16
C MET A 55 5.42 2.24 -13.04
N ASP A 56 5.03 2.79 -14.19
CA ASP A 56 5.95 3.50 -15.09
C ASP A 56 6.54 4.73 -14.39
N ASP A 57 5.70 5.58 -13.79
CA ASP A 57 6.14 6.78 -13.07
C ASP A 57 7.02 6.46 -11.87
N VAL A 58 6.59 5.51 -11.03
CA VAL A 58 7.35 5.12 -9.84
C VAL A 58 8.70 4.51 -10.23
N MET A 59 8.72 3.63 -11.24
CA MET A 59 9.97 2.99 -11.70
C MET A 59 10.90 3.99 -12.37
N ALA A 60 10.37 4.96 -13.12
CA ALA A 60 11.17 6.04 -13.72
C ALA A 60 11.83 6.92 -12.62
N SER A 61 11.06 7.32 -11.62
CA SER A 61 11.56 8.08 -10.47
C SER A 61 12.59 7.27 -9.66
N PHE A 62 12.29 6.00 -9.39
CA PHE A 62 13.19 5.10 -8.66
C PHE A 62 14.53 4.88 -9.41
N ALA A 63 14.49 4.70 -10.71
CA ALA A 63 15.69 4.54 -11.54
C ALA A 63 16.62 5.74 -11.45
N LYS A 64 16.02 6.94 -11.44
CA LYS A 64 16.77 8.20 -11.50
C LYS A 64 17.29 8.65 -10.13
N HIS A 65 16.53 8.39 -9.08
CA HIS A 65 16.75 9.07 -7.79
C HIS A 65 17.05 8.11 -6.62
N ALA A 66 16.65 6.83 -6.68
CA ALA A 66 16.88 5.90 -5.57
C ALA A 66 18.35 5.45 -5.50
N PRO A 67 18.90 5.17 -4.30
CA PRO A 67 20.25 4.62 -4.15
C PRO A 67 20.46 3.40 -5.04
N SER A 68 21.63 3.31 -5.68
CA SER A 68 21.92 2.28 -6.71
C SER A 68 21.90 0.85 -6.17
N ASP A 69 22.14 0.67 -4.87
CA ASP A 69 22.11 -0.61 -4.17
C ASP A 69 20.70 -1.00 -3.69
N SER A 70 19.73 -0.11 -3.78
CA SER A 70 18.34 -0.37 -3.35
C SER A 70 17.54 -1.16 -4.38
N GLN A 71 16.50 -1.84 -3.90
CA GLN A 71 15.55 -2.60 -4.71
C GLN A 71 14.13 -2.04 -4.56
N LEU A 72 13.32 -2.17 -5.60
CA LEU A 72 11.88 -1.91 -5.57
C LEU A 72 11.12 -3.23 -5.54
N CYS A 73 10.41 -3.49 -4.44
CA CYS A 73 9.56 -4.66 -4.28
C CYS A 73 8.12 -4.31 -4.65
N ILE A 74 7.68 -4.81 -5.79
CA ILE A 74 6.32 -4.64 -6.31
C ILE A 74 5.50 -5.85 -5.90
N LYS A 75 4.43 -5.62 -5.11
CA LYS A 75 3.58 -6.70 -4.61
C LYS A 75 2.19 -6.63 -5.21
N ASN A 76 1.75 -7.73 -5.84
CA ASN A 76 0.41 -7.80 -6.43
C ASN A 76 -0.70 -7.75 -5.36
N HIS A 77 -1.87 -7.28 -5.79
CA HIS A 77 -3.05 -7.26 -4.93
C HIS A 77 -3.58 -8.69 -4.72
N PRO A 78 -3.97 -9.10 -3.50
CA PRO A 78 -4.40 -10.48 -3.22
C PRO A 78 -5.68 -10.89 -3.97
N LEU A 79 -6.51 -9.93 -4.37
CA LEU A 79 -7.75 -10.15 -5.13
C LEU A 79 -7.58 -9.92 -6.64
N ASP A 80 -6.35 -9.70 -7.13
CA ASP A 80 -6.12 -9.57 -8.57
C ASP A 80 -6.53 -10.87 -9.31
N MET A 81 -7.29 -10.69 -10.39
CA MET A 81 -7.81 -11.80 -11.20
C MET A 81 -6.88 -12.20 -12.34
N GLY A 82 -5.73 -11.55 -12.47
CA GLY A 82 -4.73 -11.84 -13.51
C GLY A 82 -5.12 -11.39 -14.91
N LEU A 83 -5.97 -10.37 -15.03
CA LEU A 83 -6.33 -9.76 -16.32
C LEU A 83 -5.14 -9.02 -16.93
N VAL A 84 -4.24 -8.51 -16.12
CA VAL A 84 -2.99 -7.88 -16.53
C VAL A 84 -1.83 -8.82 -16.25
N ASN A 85 -0.97 -9.04 -17.24
CA ASN A 85 0.26 -9.81 -17.07
C ASN A 85 1.35 -8.90 -16.45
N TYR A 86 1.24 -8.65 -15.13
CA TYR A 86 2.19 -7.79 -14.42
C TYR A 86 3.65 -8.22 -14.56
N PRO A 87 4.02 -9.52 -14.51
CA PRO A 87 5.40 -9.94 -14.76
C PRO A 87 5.95 -9.45 -16.10
N LYS A 88 5.14 -9.50 -17.17
CA LYS A 88 5.53 -9.00 -18.49
C LYS A 88 5.68 -7.48 -18.51
N VAL A 89 4.71 -6.77 -17.95
CA VAL A 89 4.72 -5.30 -17.87
C VAL A 89 5.94 -4.82 -17.08
N ILE A 90 6.16 -5.38 -15.89
CA ILE A 90 7.29 -5.04 -15.02
C ILE A 90 8.63 -5.31 -15.70
N LYS A 91 8.75 -6.44 -16.42
CA LYS A 91 9.97 -6.73 -17.18
C LYS A 91 10.25 -5.67 -18.25
N GLN A 92 9.23 -5.26 -19.01
CA GLN A 92 9.35 -4.23 -20.04
C GLN A 92 9.73 -2.86 -19.45
N LEU A 93 9.09 -2.49 -18.33
CA LEU A 93 9.41 -1.25 -17.62
C LEU A 93 10.84 -1.28 -17.01
N ALA A 94 11.23 -2.41 -16.43
CA ALA A 94 12.58 -2.57 -15.90
C ALA A 94 13.66 -2.47 -17.00
N GLU A 95 13.39 -3.01 -18.20
CA GLU A 95 14.26 -2.84 -19.37
C GLU A 95 14.31 -1.38 -19.84
N ARG A 96 13.15 -0.70 -19.90
CA ARG A 96 13.05 0.71 -20.31
C ARG A 96 13.83 1.64 -19.38
N HIS A 97 13.74 1.44 -18.07
CA HIS A 97 14.33 2.31 -17.05
C HIS A 97 15.69 1.84 -16.52
N GLY A 98 16.28 0.77 -17.08
CA GLY A 98 17.59 0.27 -16.63
C GLY A 98 17.60 -0.31 -15.22
N LEU A 99 16.49 -0.92 -14.80
CA LEU A 99 16.27 -1.48 -13.44
C LEU A 99 16.46 -3.00 -13.35
N GLN A 100 17.13 -3.62 -14.34
CA GLN A 100 17.40 -5.06 -14.31
C GLN A 100 18.16 -5.43 -13.03
N GLY A 101 17.64 -6.44 -12.30
CA GLY A 101 18.23 -6.88 -11.02
C GLY A 101 17.89 -6.00 -9.81
N ARG A 102 17.15 -4.90 -10.00
CA ARG A 102 16.68 -4.03 -8.92
C ARG A 102 15.19 -4.17 -8.60
N ILE A 103 14.44 -4.96 -9.38
CA ILE A 103 13.00 -5.18 -9.17
C ILE A 103 12.76 -6.57 -8.60
N VAL A 104 11.99 -6.65 -7.53
CA VAL A 104 11.46 -7.88 -6.95
C VAL A 104 9.94 -7.87 -7.10
N TYR A 105 9.38 -8.80 -7.85
CA TYR A 105 7.93 -8.94 -8.00
C TYR A 105 7.41 -10.13 -7.20
N LEU A 106 6.32 -9.89 -6.46
CA LEU A 106 5.64 -10.86 -5.61
C LEU A 106 4.15 -10.95 -5.96
N GLU A 107 3.66 -12.13 -6.26
CA GLU A 107 2.22 -12.41 -6.42
C GLU A 107 1.50 -12.48 -5.06
N SER A 108 2.22 -12.89 -4.02
CA SER A 108 1.67 -13.14 -2.69
C SER A 108 2.71 -12.81 -1.61
N GLY A 109 2.32 -12.94 -0.36
CA GLY A 109 3.25 -12.87 0.75
C GLY A 109 2.79 -12.00 1.90
N ASP A 110 3.51 -12.09 3.01
CA ASP A 110 3.23 -11.34 4.22
C ASP A 110 3.62 -9.86 4.07
N LEU A 111 2.59 -9.03 3.91
CA LEU A 111 2.75 -7.58 3.78
C LEU A 111 3.36 -6.96 5.05
N ASN A 112 2.97 -7.45 6.23
CA ASN A 112 3.48 -6.90 7.49
C ASN A 112 4.98 -7.15 7.65
N ALA A 113 5.44 -8.35 7.31
CA ALA A 113 6.86 -8.67 7.31
C ALA A 113 7.64 -7.79 6.32
N LEU A 114 7.10 -7.57 5.13
CA LEU A 114 7.71 -6.71 4.12
C LEU A 114 7.81 -5.25 4.58
N LEU A 115 6.71 -4.68 5.08
CA LEU A 115 6.68 -3.27 5.52
C LEU A 115 7.59 -3.01 6.72
N LYS A 116 7.71 -3.98 7.63
CA LYS A 116 8.57 -3.87 8.82
C LYS A 116 10.05 -3.67 8.47
N HIS A 117 10.50 -4.19 7.34
CA HIS A 117 11.90 -4.17 6.91
C HIS A 117 12.15 -3.23 5.72
N ALA A 118 11.11 -2.67 5.13
CA ALA A 118 11.22 -1.72 4.02
C ALA A 118 11.82 -0.38 4.49
N LYS A 119 12.59 0.27 3.62
CA LYS A 119 13.06 1.64 3.80
C LYS A 119 11.94 2.67 3.61
N GLY A 120 10.93 2.31 2.82
CA GLY A 120 9.76 3.13 2.60
C GLY A 120 8.72 2.39 1.75
N ASN A 121 7.52 2.93 1.76
CA ASN A 121 6.37 2.43 1.01
C ASN A 121 5.82 3.54 0.13
N VAL A 122 5.67 3.28 -1.15
CA VAL A 122 4.99 4.18 -2.10
C VAL A 122 3.66 3.56 -2.46
N THR A 123 2.58 4.31 -2.33
CA THR A 123 1.22 3.85 -2.63
C THR A 123 0.42 4.98 -3.27
N VAL A 124 -0.60 4.67 -4.05
CA VAL A 124 -1.47 5.72 -4.58
C VAL A 124 -2.32 6.30 -3.45
N ASN A 125 -3.32 5.55 -3.00
CA ASN A 125 -4.23 5.92 -1.90
C ASN A 125 -4.79 4.69 -1.18
N SER A 126 -4.02 3.58 -1.20
CA SER A 126 -4.41 2.30 -0.61
C SER A 126 -4.44 2.35 0.91
N THR A 127 -5.32 1.55 1.52
CA THR A 127 -5.30 1.26 2.96
C THR A 127 -3.98 0.61 3.42
N VAL A 128 -3.17 0.09 2.51
CA VAL A 128 -1.80 -0.36 2.81
C VAL A 128 -0.94 0.79 3.36
N GLY A 129 -1.24 2.06 2.99
CA GLY A 129 -0.59 3.22 3.60
C GLY A 129 -0.79 3.28 5.12
N ILE A 130 -2.03 3.04 5.61
CA ILE A 130 -2.32 3.00 7.05
C ILE A 130 -1.54 1.86 7.73
N VAL A 131 -1.51 0.67 7.11
CA VAL A 131 -0.74 -0.48 7.62
C VAL A 131 0.77 -0.15 7.65
N SER A 132 1.26 0.58 6.68
CA SER A 132 2.65 1.03 6.60
C SER A 132 2.98 1.98 7.77
N LEU A 133 2.14 2.98 8.01
CA LEU A 133 2.28 3.92 9.14
C LEU A 133 2.24 3.19 10.49
N GLU A 134 1.36 2.18 10.65
CA GLU A 134 1.30 1.33 11.83
C GLU A 134 2.61 0.56 12.10
N LYS A 135 3.33 0.20 11.03
CA LYS A 135 4.64 -0.47 11.13
C LYS A 135 5.81 0.51 11.23
N ASN A 136 5.53 1.79 11.42
CA ASN A 136 6.54 2.86 11.45
C ASN A 136 7.38 2.91 10.15
N CYS A 137 6.81 2.48 9.04
CA CYS A 137 7.46 2.50 7.73
C CYS A 137 7.20 3.85 7.04
N PRO A 138 8.24 4.58 6.63
CA PRO A 138 8.10 5.79 5.84
C PRO A 138 7.15 5.57 4.66
N THR A 139 6.20 6.47 4.47
CA THR A 139 5.17 6.30 3.44
C THR A 139 5.05 7.55 2.57
N TYR A 140 5.01 7.33 1.26
CA TYR A 140 4.72 8.35 0.25
C TYR A 140 3.39 8.02 -0.42
N ALA A 141 2.47 8.98 -0.45
CA ALA A 141 1.20 8.88 -1.15
C ALA A 141 1.27 9.61 -2.51
N LEU A 142 0.97 8.91 -3.59
CA LEU A 142 0.94 9.47 -4.95
C LEU A 142 -0.35 10.24 -5.26
N SER A 143 -1.32 10.16 -4.37
CA SER A 143 -2.60 10.88 -4.40
C SER A 143 -2.89 11.42 -3.01
N ASP A 144 -4.14 11.79 -2.74
CA ASP A 144 -4.53 12.43 -1.48
C ASP A 144 -5.48 11.57 -0.62
N PRO A 145 -5.01 10.44 -0.03
CA PRO A 145 -5.79 9.68 0.94
C PRO A 145 -5.91 10.44 2.27
N ILE A 146 -6.92 10.07 3.08
CA ILE A 146 -7.20 10.71 4.38
C ILE A 146 -6.01 10.73 5.35
N TYR A 147 -5.03 9.86 5.17
CA TYR A 147 -3.81 9.79 5.99
C TYR A 147 -2.64 10.58 5.37
N ASN A 148 -2.84 11.27 4.24
CA ASN A 148 -1.80 12.11 3.63
C ASN A 148 -1.67 13.44 4.37
N LEU A 149 -1.12 13.38 5.58
CA LEU A 149 -0.98 14.50 6.50
C LEU A 149 0.49 14.71 6.84
N ASP A 150 0.85 15.96 7.09
CA ASP A 150 2.17 16.30 7.61
C ASP A 150 2.44 15.56 8.94
N GLY A 151 3.64 15.01 9.05
CA GLY A 151 4.03 14.15 10.17
C GLY A 151 3.54 12.70 10.08
N LEU A 152 2.65 12.34 9.13
CA LEU A 152 2.25 10.95 8.88
C LEU A 152 2.90 10.40 7.61
N THR A 153 2.74 11.11 6.48
CA THR A 153 3.35 10.75 5.20
C THR A 153 4.40 11.78 4.81
N TYR A 154 5.29 11.38 3.93
CA TYR A 154 6.30 12.29 3.39
C TYR A 154 5.64 13.34 2.49
N GLN A 155 5.91 14.64 2.75
CA GLN A 155 5.25 15.77 2.06
C GLN A 155 6.11 16.43 0.97
N GLY A 156 7.36 15.99 0.78
CA GLY A 156 8.23 16.47 -0.29
C GLY A 156 8.04 15.72 -1.61
N ASP A 157 8.97 15.87 -2.53
CA ASP A 157 8.94 15.19 -3.82
C ASP A 157 9.31 13.69 -3.68
N LEU A 158 8.76 12.85 -4.57
CA LEU A 158 9.09 11.43 -4.62
C LEU A 158 10.60 11.20 -4.86
N ALA A 159 11.27 12.10 -5.57
CA ALA A 159 12.70 12.06 -5.79
C ALA A 159 13.51 12.10 -4.48
N ASP A 160 13.12 12.98 -3.57
CA ASP A 160 13.78 13.13 -2.28
C ASP A 160 13.40 12.02 -1.30
N PHE A 161 12.17 11.51 -1.39
CA PHE A 161 11.72 10.37 -0.60
C PHE A 161 12.64 9.15 -0.74
N TRP A 162 13.15 8.87 -1.93
CA TRP A 162 14.07 7.74 -2.13
C TRP A 162 15.38 7.88 -1.37
N GLN A 163 15.83 9.12 -1.16
CA GLN A 163 17.09 9.43 -0.50
C GLN A 163 16.94 9.55 1.01
N GLN A 164 15.85 10.16 1.45
CA GLN A 164 15.62 10.52 2.86
C GLN A 164 14.21 10.19 3.32
N PRO A 165 13.79 8.91 3.27
CA PRO A 165 12.48 8.51 3.76
C PRO A 165 12.41 8.72 5.29
N GLN A 166 11.43 9.50 5.73
CA GLN A 166 11.22 9.80 7.15
C GLN A 166 10.10 8.96 7.73
N PRO A 167 10.29 8.33 8.91
CA PRO A 167 9.22 7.57 9.56
C PRO A 167 8.10 8.50 10.04
N PRO A 168 6.87 7.99 10.15
CA PRO A 168 5.76 8.76 10.67
C PRO A 168 5.95 9.12 12.15
N ASN A 169 5.32 10.20 12.60
CA ASN A 169 5.17 10.49 14.00
C ASN A 169 4.16 9.51 14.62
N SER A 170 4.64 8.58 15.43
CA SER A 170 3.84 7.50 16.01
C SER A 170 2.76 8.01 16.97
N GLU A 171 2.99 9.11 17.67
CA GLU A 171 2.00 9.73 18.57
C GLU A 171 0.85 10.35 17.76
N LEU A 172 1.19 11.14 16.74
CA LEU A 172 0.22 11.71 15.81
C LEU A 172 -0.59 10.62 15.10
N PHE A 173 0.07 9.52 14.68
CA PHE A 173 -0.63 8.39 14.09
C PHE A 173 -1.63 7.74 15.07
N GLY A 174 -1.28 7.65 16.35
CA GLY A 174 -2.20 7.17 17.38
C GLY A 174 -3.44 8.07 17.55
N TYR A 175 -3.28 9.38 17.48
CA TYR A 175 -4.41 10.32 17.48
C TYR A 175 -5.24 10.20 16.21
N PHE A 176 -4.60 10.15 15.04
CA PHE A 176 -5.29 9.94 13.76
C PHE A 176 -6.15 8.67 13.77
N GLN A 177 -5.60 7.53 14.19
CA GLN A 177 -6.36 6.27 14.27
C GLN A 177 -7.58 6.40 15.17
N LYS A 178 -7.43 6.97 16.38
CA LYS A 178 -8.54 7.16 17.32
C LYS A 178 -9.62 8.07 16.73
N THR A 179 -9.23 9.16 16.09
CA THR A 179 -10.18 10.09 15.46
C THR A 179 -10.95 9.40 14.34
N VAL A 180 -10.27 8.68 13.46
CA VAL A 180 -10.92 7.94 12.37
C VAL A 180 -11.87 6.89 12.91
N MET A 181 -11.45 6.09 13.89
CA MET A 181 -12.27 5.02 14.48
C MET A 181 -13.52 5.53 15.21
N HIS A 182 -13.43 6.68 15.87
CA HIS A 182 -14.51 7.16 16.74
C HIS A 182 -15.39 8.25 16.12
N ALA A 183 -14.86 9.00 15.16
CA ALA A 183 -15.56 10.15 14.60
C ALA A 183 -15.91 10.02 13.11
N VAL A 184 -15.20 9.16 12.35
CA VAL A 184 -15.33 9.07 10.88
C VAL A 184 -15.86 7.72 10.43
N GLN A 185 -15.48 6.62 11.07
CA GLN A 185 -15.83 5.27 10.65
C GLN A 185 -17.03 4.71 11.42
N VAL A 186 -17.87 3.94 10.71
CA VAL A 186 -18.85 3.05 11.32
C VAL A 186 -18.17 1.75 11.71
N ASN A 187 -18.08 1.46 13.00
CA ASN A 187 -17.51 0.21 13.49
C ASN A 187 -18.48 -0.95 13.23
N GLY A 188 -18.00 -2.00 12.57
CA GLY A 188 -18.77 -3.19 12.24
C GLY A 188 -18.26 -3.86 10.97
N GLY A 189 -19.07 -4.75 10.40
CA GLY A 189 -18.74 -5.46 9.16
C GLY A 189 -19.98 -5.71 8.32
N TYR A 190 -19.79 -5.95 7.00
CA TYR A 190 -20.89 -6.11 6.06
C TYR A 190 -21.13 -7.57 5.60
N TYR A 191 -20.30 -8.50 6.05
CA TYR A 191 -20.25 -9.84 5.45
C TYR A 191 -20.70 -10.96 6.37
N CYS A 192 -20.72 -10.78 7.66
CA CYS A 192 -21.12 -11.80 8.63
C CYS A 192 -21.60 -11.21 9.96
N GLN A 193 -22.47 -11.96 10.65
CA GLN A 193 -22.83 -11.72 12.03
C GLN A 193 -21.63 -12.08 12.96
N PRO A 194 -21.41 -11.39 14.08
CA PRO A 194 -22.14 -10.22 14.63
C PRO A 194 -21.69 -8.86 14.04
N GLY A 195 -20.82 -8.85 13.03
CA GLY A 195 -20.30 -7.62 12.43
C GLY A 195 -21.41 -6.74 11.84
N ILE A 196 -22.41 -7.34 11.20
CA ILE A 196 -23.55 -6.62 10.62
C ILE A 196 -24.37 -5.92 11.71
N ASP A 197 -24.69 -6.61 12.80
CA ASP A 197 -25.46 -6.02 13.90
C ASP A 197 -24.74 -4.81 14.50
N LEU A 198 -23.42 -4.95 14.72
CA LEU A 198 -22.59 -3.87 15.22
C LEU A 198 -22.55 -2.67 14.23
N ALA A 199 -22.48 -2.94 12.92
CA ALA A 199 -22.48 -1.89 11.91
C ALA A 199 -23.83 -1.15 11.88
N VAL A 200 -24.96 -1.86 11.99
CA VAL A 200 -26.31 -1.28 12.01
C VAL A 200 -26.46 -0.36 13.23
N ASP A 201 -26.14 -0.86 14.43
CA ASP A 201 -26.28 -0.09 15.66
C ASP A 201 -25.42 1.17 15.67
N ASN A 202 -24.17 1.06 15.19
CA ASN A 202 -23.26 2.20 15.11
C ASN A 202 -23.68 3.20 14.03
N ALA A 203 -24.12 2.73 12.85
CA ALA A 203 -24.62 3.59 11.80
C ALA A 203 -25.85 4.39 12.24
N ALA A 204 -26.83 3.73 12.89
CA ALA A 204 -28.02 4.40 13.43
C ALA A 204 -27.64 5.54 14.38
N ARG A 205 -26.75 5.28 15.34
CA ARG A 205 -26.28 6.30 16.29
C ARG A 205 -25.60 7.48 15.60
N ILE A 206 -24.77 7.23 14.58
CA ILE A 206 -24.06 8.30 13.86
C ILE A 206 -25.04 9.13 13.03
N LEU A 207 -26.01 8.49 12.36
CA LEU A 207 -27.01 9.18 11.54
C LEU A 207 -27.99 10.01 12.37
N GLU A 208 -28.30 9.56 13.60
CA GLU A 208 -29.18 10.27 14.55
C GLU A 208 -28.43 11.38 15.32
N ALA A 209 -27.10 11.35 15.34
CA ALA A 209 -26.31 12.33 16.07
C ALA A 209 -26.34 13.70 15.37
N CYS A 210 -26.70 14.74 16.14
CA CYS A 210 -26.63 16.13 15.68
C CYS A 210 -26.12 17.00 16.85
N PRO A 211 -24.95 17.64 16.74
CA PRO A 211 -23.97 17.54 15.66
C PRO A 211 -23.30 16.15 15.56
N SER A 212 -22.69 15.88 14.41
CA SER A 212 -21.97 14.62 14.19
C SER A 212 -20.78 14.43 15.17
N PRO A 213 -20.28 13.20 15.38
CA PRO A 213 -19.11 13.00 16.24
C PRO A 213 -17.88 13.81 15.80
N LEU A 214 -17.68 14.02 14.50
CA LEU A 214 -16.57 14.84 13.98
C LEU A 214 -16.79 16.33 14.28
N GLU A 215 -18.01 16.85 14.08
CA GLU A 215 -18.32 18.26 14.37
C GLU A 215 -18.18 18.60 15.86
N LYS A 216 -18.30 17.63 16.75
CA LYS A 216 -18.06 17.83 18.19
C LYS A 216 -16.58 17.99 18.55
N LEU A 217 -15.69 17.61 17.65
CA LEU A 217 -14.23 17.73 17.84
C LEU A 217 -13.67 19.03 17.25
N LEU A 218 -14.44 19.70 16.39
CA LEU A 218 -14.10 20.98 15.77
C LEU A 218 -14.66 22.16 16.58
#